data_3bd32f395574d844d649dfd1c27af831
#
_entry.id   3bd32f395574d844d649dfd1c27af831
#
_cell.length_a   1.000
_cell.length_b   1.000
_cell.length_c   1.000
_cell.angle_alpha   90.00
_cell.angle_beta   90.00
_cell.angle_gamma   90.00
#
_symmetry.space_group_name_H-M   'P 1'
#
loop_
_entity.id
_entity.type
_entity.pdbx_description
1 polymer ?
#
loop_
_entity_poly.entity_id
_entity_poly.type
_entity_poly.pdbx_seq_one_letter_code
_entity_poly.pdbx_strand_id
1 'polypeptide(L)'
;HSDSRRQRQMCIRDSLRTGSDAAIDELKNQSIKPYTDLLLHDMGEDLADGIQDSLASGSEWRTPPLWGIGLTKTVNGNTFFLHDGRARSIEEAILWHGGEGSESRKNYSSLSLDDKVDLLNFINSL
;
A
#
# COMPACT_ATOMS: atom_id res chain seq x y z
N HIS A 1 20.16 15.48 3.19
CA HIS A 1 19.03 16.03 4.00
C HIS A 1 17.64 15.59 3.51
N SER A 2 17.44 15.34 2.21
CA SER A 2 16.15 14.85 1.70
C SER A 2 15.92 13.36 2.03
N ASP A 3 16.97 12.54 2.08
CA ASP A 3 16.86 11.11 2.38
C ASP A 3 16.45 10.82 3.82
N SER A 4 16.95 11.58 4.79
CA SER A 4 16.59 11.39 6.20
C SER A 4 15.12 11.79 6.49
N ARG A 5 14.57 12.77 5.77
CA ARG A 5 13.15 13.13 5.86
C ARG A 5 12.27 12.07 5.20
N ARG A 6 12.69 11.54 4.03
CA ARG A 6 11.98 10.46 3.33
C ARG A 6 12.02 9.16 4.14
N GLN A 7 13.16 8.80 4.73
CA GLN A 7 13.27 7.64 5.62
C GLN A 7 12.43 7.79 6.90
N ARG A 8 12.37 8.98 7.49
CA ARG A 8 11.48 9.24 8.64
C ARG A 8 10.00 9.14 8.26
N GLN A 9 9.61 9.63 7.09
CA GLN A 9 8.23 9.48 6.60
C GLN A 9 7.90 8.02 6.31
N MET A 10 8.81 7.23 5.75
CA MET A 10 8.62 5.79 5.58
C MET A 10 8.48 5.07 6.92
N CYS A 11 9.34 5.39 7.90
CA CYS A 11 9.25 4.81 9.24
C CYS A 11 7.95 5.16 9.97
N ILE A 12 7.40 6.37 9.77
CA ILE A 12 6.12 6.80 10.35
C ILE A 12 4.94 6.10 9.67
N ARG A 13 5.05 5.80 8.36
CA ARG A 13 4.02 5.10 7.59
C ARG A 13 3.97 3.60 7.84
N ASP A 14 5.09 2.99 8.26
CA ASP A 14 5.20 1.55 8.46
C ASP A 14 4.60 1.07 9.77
N SER A 15 4.53 1.93 10.78
CA SER A 15 4.09 1.54 12.11
C SER A 15 3.14 2.55 12.74
N LEU A 16 2.16 2.02 13.44
CA LEU A 16 1.22 2.76 14.27
C LEU A 16 1.24 2.18 15.68
N ARG A 17 0.85 2.99 16.66
CA ARG A 17 0.65 2.53 18.02
C ARG A 17 -0.82 2.69 18.39
N THR A 18 -1.42 1.64 18.90
CA THR A 18 -2.79 1.70 19.42
C THR A 18 -2.83 2.53 20.70
N GLY A 19 -3.95 3.19 20.94
CA GLY A 19 -4.11 4.04 22.12
C GLY A 19 -4.16 3.26 23.43
N SER A 20 -4.02 3.97 24.53
CA SER A 20 -4.20 3.43 25.89
C SER A 20 -5.67 3.23 26.27
N ASP A 21 -6.57 3.78 25.47
CA ASP A 21 -8.03 3.79 25.66
C ASP A 21 -8.76 2.74 24.82
N ALA A 22 -8.02 1.82 24.18
CA ALA A 22 -8.64 0.73 23.44
C ALA A 22 -9.59 -0.08 24.34
N ALA A 23 -10.75 -0.47 23.79
CA ALA A 23 -11.79 -1.16 24.55
C ALA A 23 -11.37 -2.55 25.06
N ILE A 24 -10.38 -3.16 24.40
CA ILE A 24 -9.83 -4.47 24.73
C ILE A 24 -8.40 -4.28 25.25
N ASP A 25 -8.12 -4.77 26.45
CA ASP A 25 -6.82 -4.53 27.11
C ASP A 25 -5.63 -5.06 26.32
N GLU A 26 -5.77 -6.19 25.66
CA GLU A 26 -4.74 -6.80 24.81
C GLU A 26 -4.37 -5.95 23.60
N LEU A 27 -5.24 -5.04 23.19
CA LEU A 27 -5.02 -4.13 22.07
C LEU A 27 -4.44 -2.77 22.49
N LYS A 28 -4.28 -2.52 23.79
CA LYS A 28 -3.72 -1.25 24.27
C LYS A 28 -2.22 -1.18 24.04
N ASN A 29 -1.76 0.01 23.62
CA ASN A 29 -0.35 0.33 23.48
C ASN A 29 0.46 -0.66 22.60
N GLN A 30 -0.20 -1.33 21.65
CA GLN A 30 0.47 -2.24 20.72
C GLN A 30 1.13 -1.47 19.58
N SER A 31 2.34 -1.87 19.22
CA SER A 31 3.00 -1.40 17.99
C SER A 31 2.60 -2.32 16.85
N ILE A 32 1.92 -1.77 15.86
CA ILE A 32 1.45 -2.50 14.68
C ILE A 32 2.11 -1.94 13.42
N LYS A 33 2.30 -2.78 12.41
CA LYS A 33 2.91 -2.41 11.13
C LYS A 33 1.93 -2.68 9.97
N PRO A 34 0.94 -1.79 9.76
CA PRO A 34 -0.03 -1.99 8.68
C PRO A 34 0.50 -1.64 7.30
N TYR A 35 1.66 -0.97 7.21
CA TYR A 35 2.27 -0.50 5.96
C TYR A 35 1.30 0.36 5.13
N THR A 36 0.77 1.40 5.76
CA THR A 36 -0.14 2.37 5.15
C THR A 36 -0.10 3.69 5.92
N ASP A 37 -0.45 4.78 5.25
CA ASP A 37 -0.72 6.07 5.88
C ASP A 37 -2.23 6.33 6.10
N LEU A 38 -3.09 5.43 5.61
CA LEU A 38 -4.56 5.54 5.62
C LEU A 38 -5.11 6.79 4.92
N LEU A 39 -4.28 7.45 4.11
CA LEU A 39 -4.66 8.67 3.41
C LEU A 39 -5.18 8.38 2.01
N LEU A 40 -5.93 9.35 1.46
CA LEU A 40 -6.29 9.40 0.05
C LEU A 40 -5.11 9.91 -0.76
N HIS A 41 -4.86 9.26 -1.89
CA HIS A 41 -3.88 9.67 -2.88
C HIS A 41 -4.51 9.67 -4.27
N ASP A 42 -4.19 10.69 -5.05
CA ASP A 42 -4.58 10.73 -6.46
C ASP A 42 -3.68 9.76 -7.25
N MET A 43 -4.29 8.69 -7.74
CA MET A 43 -3.60 7.62 -8.45
C MET A 43 -3.62 7.79 -9.98
N GLY A 44 -4.13 8.92 -10.47
CA GLY A 44 -4.20 9.23 -11.89
C GLY A 44 -5.40 8.60 -12.60
N GLU A 45 -5.56 8.96 -13.87
CA GLU A 45 -6.71 8.55 -14.68
C GLU A 45 -6.77 7.05 -14.95
N ASP A 46 -5.61 6.38 -15.01
CA ASP A 46 -5.55 4.94 -15.31
C ASP A 46 -6.23 4.07 -14.23
N LEU A 47 -6.28 4.54 -12.99
CA LEU A 47 -6.96 3.88 -11.88
C LEU A 47 -8.30 4.53 -11.52
N ALA A 48 -8.70 5.60 -12.18
CA ALA A 48 -9.96 6.28 -11.92
C ALA A 48 -11.15 5.41 -12.30
N ASP A 49 -12.20 5.44 -11.48
CA ASP A 49 -13.49 4.79 -11.77
C ASP A 49 -14.57 5.79 -12.22
N GLY A 50 -14.26 7.09 -12.21
CA GLY A 50 -15.20 8.14 -12.56
C GLY A 50 -16.31 8.41 -11.52
N ILE A 51 -16.23 7.77 -10.36
CA ILE A 51 -17.23 7.90 -9.30
C ILE A 51 -16.66 8.79 -8.19
N GLN A 52 -17.38 9.88 -7.89
CA GLN A 52 -17.03 10.73 -6.77
C GLN A 52 -17.66 10.20 -5.48
N ASP A 53 -16.86 10.11 -4.41
CA ASP A 53 -17.31 9.75 -3.07
C ASP A 53 -17.08 10.94 -2.12
N SER A 54 -18.16 11.64 -1.78
CA SER A 54 -18.12 12.88 -0.99
C SER A 54 -17.18 13.91 -1.64
N LEU A 55 -16.08 14.26 -0.97
CA LEU A 55 -15.07 15.20 -1.47
C LEU A 55 -13.95 14.51 -2.28
N ALA A 56 -13.88 13.19 -2.28
CA ALA A 56 -12.89 12.44 -3.03
C ALA A 56 -13.31 12.29 -4.49
N SER A 57 -12.41 12.61 -5.42
CA SER A 57 -12.62 12.41 -6.85
C SER A 57 -12.50 10.92 -7.23
N GLY A 58 -12.92 10.57 -8.44
CA GLY A 58 -12.83 9.18 -8.92
C GLY A 58 -11.41 8.64 -9.08
N SER A 59 -10.37 9.49 -9.05
CA SER A 59 -8.97 9.08 -9.10
C SER A 59 -8.28 9.01 -7.74
N GLU A 60 -8.96 9.44 -6.68
CA GLU A 60 -8.43 9.44 -5.31
C GLU A 60 -8.82 8.17 -4.57
N TRP A 61 -7.81 7.42 -4.13
CA TRP A 61 -7.97 6.14 -3.44
C TRP A 61 -7.30 6.15 -2.08
N ARG A 62 -7.98 5.60 -1.08
CA ARG A 62 -7.39 5.37 0.23
C ARG A 62 -6.36 4.25 0.14
N THR A 63 -5.20 4.48 0.74
CA THR A 63 -4.15 3.45 0.86
C THR A 63 -4.60 2.39 1.86
N PRO A 64 -4.95 1.17 1.44
CA PRO A 64 -5.31 0.11 2.37
C PRO A 64 -4.06 -0.44 3.07
N PRO A 65 -4.21 -1.02 4.28
CA PRO A 65 -3.14 -1.78 4.91
C PRO A 65 -2.65 -2.94 4.05
N LEU A 66 -1.34 -3.16 4.01
CA LEU A 66 -0.75 -4.28 3.25
C LEU A 66 -0.63 -5.58 4.04
N TRP A 67 -0.87 -5.57 5.36
CA TRP A 67 -0.83 -6.80 6.13
C TRP A 67 -1.82 -7.85 5.63
N GLY A 68 -1.37 -9.07 5.53
CA GLY A 68 -2.18 -10.18 5.01
C GLY A 68 -2.22 -10.27 3.48
N ILE A 69 -1.58 -9.36 2.75
CA ILE A 69 -1.59 -9.39 1.27
C ILE A 69 -1.01 -10.70 0.72
N GLY A 70 0.00 -11.26 1.38
CA GLY A 70 0.59 -12.55 0.98
C GLY A 70 -0.36 -13.74 1.11
N LEU A 71 -1.45 -13.61 1.87
CA LEU A 71 -2.46 -14.65 2.06
C LEU A 71 -3.62 -14.54 1.07
N THR A 72 -3.62 -13.57 0.18
CA THR A 72 -4.74 -13.29 -0.75
C THR A 72 -5.15 -14.54 -1.53
N LYS A 73 -4.19 -15.26 -2.11
CA LYS A 73 -4.47 -16.49 -2.86
C LYS A 73 -5.07 -17.58 -1.97
N THR A 74 -4.56 -17.73 -0.77
CA THR A 74 -5.03 -18.77 0.17
C THR A 74 -6.46 -18.50 0.63
N VAL A 75 -6.80 -17.24 0.90
CA VAL A 75 -8.11 -16.85 1.42
C VAL A 75 -9.15 -16.74 0.31
N ASN A 76 -8.80 -16.07 -0.80
CA ASN A 76 -9.75 -15.73 -1.86
C ASN A 76 -9.73 -16.72 -3.05
N GLY A 77 -8.75 -17.63 -3.10
CA GLY A 77 -8.59 -18.55 -4.22
C GLY A 77 -8.00 -17.93 -5.49
N ASN A 78 -7.73 -16.62 -5.49
CA ASN A 78 -7.17 -15.87 -6.62
C ASN A 78 -6.16 -14.81 -6.15
N THR A 79 -5.48 -14.19 -7.10
CA THR A 79 -4.50 -13.11 -6.86
C THR A 79 -4.89 -11.85 -7.61
N PHE A 80 -6.12 -11.41 -7.47
CA PHE A 80 -6.58 -10.15 -8.06
C PHE A 80 -6.40 -9.01 -7.07
N PHE A 81 -5.67 -7.99 -7.50
CA PHE A 81 -5.31 -6.82 -6.72
C PHE A 81 -5.92 -5.54 -7.30
N LEU A 82 -5.76 -4.44 -6.58
CA LEU A 82 -6.39 -3.14 -6.81
C LEU A 82 -7.90 -3.16 -6.52
N HIS A 83 -8.52 -1.98 -6.55
CA HIS A 83 -9.93 -1.81 -6.16
C HIS A 83 -10.92 -2.60 -7.02
N ASP A 84 -10.59 -2.86 -8.27
CA ASP A 84 -11.43 -3.56 -9.26
C ASP A 84 -10.88 -4.95 -9.65
N GLY A 85 -9.78 -5.38 -9.05
CA GLY A 85 -9.18 -6.67 -9.32
C GLY A 85 -8.45 -6.78 -10.66
N ARG A 86 -8.13 -5.67 -11.32
CA ARG A 86 -7.49 -5.69 -12.65
C ARG A 86 -6.06 -6.24 -12.65
N ALA A 87 -5.34 -6.10 -11.57
CA ALA A 87 -3.97 -6.61 -11.45
C ALA A 87 -3.98 -8.08 -11.01
N ARG A 88 -3.28 -8.93 -11.75
CA ARG A 88 -3.21 -10.38 -11.50
C ARG A 88 -2.06 -10.77 -10.57
N SER A 89 -1.15 -9.85 -10.32
CA SER A 89 0.02 -10.05 -9.46
C SER A 89 0.35 -8.76 -8.73
N ILE A 90 1.17 -8.87 -7.68
CA ILE A 90 1.68 -7.71 -6.94
C ILE A 90 2.51 -6.81 -7.87
N GLU A 91 3.34 -7.40 -8.72
CA GLU A 91 4.13 -6.63 -9.69
C GLU A 91 3.23 -5.84 -10.65
N GLU A 92 2.21 -6.46 -11.21
CA GLU A 92 1.25 -5.77 -12.07
C GLU A 92 0.54 -4.64 -11.32
N ALA A 93 0.18 -4.85 -10.06
CA ALA A 93 -0.42 -3.81 -9.22
C ALA A 93 0.54 -2.61 -9.04
N ILE A 94 1.82 -2.85 -8.80
CA ILE A 94 2.83 -1.79 -8.70
C ILE A 94 2.90 -0.98 -10.00
N LEU A 95 2.88 -1.65 -11.15
CA LEU A 95 2.97 -1.01 -12.46
C LEU A 95 1.73 -0.19 -12.83
N TRP A 96 0.57 -0.47 -12.24
CA TRP A 96 -0.63 0.33 -12.39
C TRP A 96 -0.62 1.64 -11.60
N HIS A 97 0.26 1.79 -10.61
CA HIS A 97 0.33 3.01 -9.81
C HIS A 97 0.70 4.22 -10.67
N GLY A 98 -0.16 5.21 -10.69
CA GLY A 98 0.02 6.48 -11.40
C GLY A 98 -0.11 7.66 -10.46
N GLY A 99 -0.31 8.87 -10.99
CA GLY A 99 -0.49 10.07 -10.18
C GLY A 99 0.60 10.23 -9.12
N GLU A 100 0.22 10.33 -7.86
CA GLU A 100 1.15 10.43 -6.73
C GLU A 100 2.04 9.18 -6.55
N GLY A 101 1.61 8.02 -7.04
CA GLY A 101 2.39 6.78 -7.03
C GLY A 101 3.40 6.64 -8.17
N SER A 102 3.46 7.57 -9.12
CA SER A 102 4.29 7.47 -10.33
C SER A 102 5.78 7.39 -10.02
N GLU A 103 6.26 8.14 -9.02
CA GLU A 103 7.67 8.10 -8.63
C GLU A 103 8.05 6.73 -8.05
N SER A 104 7.21 6.17 -7.20
CA SER A 104 7.41 4.82 -6.64
C SER A 104 7.44 3.76 -7.72
N ARG A 105 6.56 3.85 -8.72
CA ARG A 105 6.56 2.96 -9.89
C ARG A 105 7.85 3.07 -10.69
N LYS A 106 8.34 4.27 -10.93
CA LYS A 106 9.62 4.51 -11.64
C LYS A 106 10.78 3.92 -10.87
N ASN A 107 10.82 4.13 -9.56
CA ASN A 107 11.86 3.59 -8.70
C ASN A 107 11.86 2.05 -8.74
N TYR A 108 10.69 1.42 -8.67
CA TYR A 108 10.56 -0.03 -8.83
C TYR A 108 11.08 -0.49 -10.20
N SER A 109 10.69 0.18 -11.27
CA SER A 109 11.10 -0.18 -12.64
C SER A 109 12.61 -0.11 -12.86
N SER A 110 13.30 0.76 -12.12
CA SER A 110 14.76 0.93 -12.19
C SER A 110 15.54 -0.01 -11.28
N LEU A 111 14.87 -0.81 -10.42
CA LEU A 111 15.53 -1.80 -9.58
C LEU A 111 16.16 -2.92 -10.42
N SER A 112 17.25 -3.50 -9.90
CA SER A 112 17.78 -4.75 -10.43
C SER A 112 16.77 -5.90 -10.30
N LEU A 113 16.95 -6.95 -11.07
CA LEU A 113 16.09 -8.13 -10.99
C LEU A 113 16.10 -8.74 -9.57
N ASP A 114 17.27 -8.81 -8.94
CA ASP A 114 17.41 -9.35 -7.58
C ASP A 114 16.67 -8.50 -6.56
N ASP A 115 16.76 -7.17 -6.66
CA ASP A 115 16.06 -6.24 -5.76
C ASP A 115 14.54 -6.31 -5.95
N LYS A 116 14.07 -6.49 -7.20
CA LYS A 116 12.63 -6.70 -7.47
C LYS A 116 12.13 -7.99 -6.81
N VAL A 117 12.88 -9.07 -6.93
CA VAL A 117 12.53 -10.35 -6.30
C VAL A 117 12.49 -10.21 -4.78
N ASP A 118 13.47 -9.53 -4.18
CA ASP A 118 13.51 -9.30 -2.75
C ASP A 118 12.32 -8.46 -2.26
N LEU A 119 11.97 -7.40 -3.00
CA LEU A 119 10.81 -6.58 -2.68
C LEU A 119 9.50 -7.38 -2.76
N LEU A 120 9.31 -8.15 -3.82
CA LEU A 120 8.10 -8.98 -3.97
C LEU A 120 8.01 -10.06 -2.90
N ASN A 121 9.12 -10.68 -2.54
CA ASN A 121 9.18 -11.64 -1.42
C ASN A 121 8.83 -10.99 -0.09
N PHE A 122 9.32 -9.78 0.15
CA PHE A 122 8.96 -9.01 1.34
C PHE A 122 7.46 -8.73 1.40
N ILE A 123 6.87 -8.23 0.33
CA ILE A 123 5.43 -7.94 0.27
C ILE A 123 4.62 -9.22 0.46
N ASN A 124 5.01 -10.33 -0.15
CA ASN A 124 4.34 -11.62 0.02
C ASN A 124 4.48 -12.21 1.43
N SER A 125 5.43 -11.74 2.21
CA SER A 125 5.61 -12.15 3.62
C SER A 125 4.67 -11.44 4.58
N LEU A 126 4.01 -10.39 4.13
CA LEU A 126 3.04 -9.63 4.92
C LEU A 126 1.65 -10.33 4.89
#